data_b85bac9afb5c8be355151902ffb4b9e3
#
_entry.id   b85bac9afb5c8be355151902ffb4b9e3
#
_cell.length_a   1.000
_cell.length_b   1.000
_cell.length_c   1.000
_cell.angle_alpha   90.00
_cell.angle_beta   90.00
_cell.angle_gamma   90.00
#
_symmetry.space_group_name_H-M   'P 1'
#
loop_
_entity.id
_entity.type
_entity.pdbx_description
1 polymer ?
#
loop_
_entity_poly.entity_id
_entity_poly.type
_entity_poly.pdbx_seq_one_letter_code
_entity_poly.pdbx_strand_id
1 'polypeptide(L)'
;MTNYDLSLMHFAFNAASELASELGLADEDAHWKAIGAQLPDLNLDEDRALTFAKGFPYDQSHRHFSHAMSIHPLGLVDWSQGEKSQEIIKATLKKLQDFGPDYWCGYS
;
A
#
# COMPACT_ATOMS: atom_id res chain seq x y z
N MET A 1 -9.59 9.79 -1.36
CA MET A 1 -8.25 9.41 -1.83
C MET A 1 -8.17 7.88 -1.93
N THR A 2 -7.65 7.36 -3.01
CA THR A 2 -7.50 5.91 -3.21
C THR A 2 -6.30 5.36 -2.42
N ASN A 3 -6.31 4.05 -2.15
CA ASN A 3 -5.14 3.37 -1.58
C ASN A 3 -3.93 3.45 -2.52
N TYR A 4 -4.16 3.50 -3.84
CA TYR A 4 -3.10 3.71 -4.82
C TYR A 4 -2.38 5.05 -4.58
N ASP A 5 -3.12 6.14 -4.47
CA ASP A 5 -2.56 7.46 -4.19
C ASP A 5 -1.86 7.50 -2.83
N LEU A 6 -2.51 6.98 -1.79
CA LEU A 6 -1.93 6.90 -0.45
C LEU A 6 -0.62 6.13 -0.43
N SER A 7 -0.58 5.00 -1.13
CA SER A 7 0.63 4.17 -1.19
C SER A 7 1.79 4.91 -1.85
N LEU A 8 1.52 5.59 -2.95
CA LEU A 8 2.54 6.39 -3.63
C LEU A 8 3.02 7.55 -2.76
N MET A 9 2.13 8.21 -2.05
CA MET A 9 2.48 9.33 -1.16
C MET A 9 3.31 8.84 0.04
N HIS A 10 2.90 7.77 0.70
CA HIS A 10 3.69 7.17 1.78
C HIS A 10 5.08 6.79 1.31
N PHE A 11 5.17 6.14 0.17
CA PHE A 11 6.45 5.76 -0.42
C PHE A 11 7.32 7.00 -0.71
N ALA A 12 6.75 8.01 -1.34
CA ALA A 12 7.48 9.21 -1.73
C ALA A 12 8.05 9.97 -0.52
N PHE A 13 7.24 10.16 0.52
CA PHE A 13 7.71 10.86 1.72
C PHE A 13 8.70 10.05 2.53
N ASN A 14 8.54 8.73 2.62
CA ASN A 14 9.52 7.86 3.25
C ASN A 14 10.86 7.90 2.49
N ALA A 15 10.83 7.83 1.17
CA ALA A 15 12.03 7.91 0.35
C ALA A 15 12.73 9.27 0.47
N ALA A 16 11.97 10.35 0.47
CA ALA A 16 12.52 11.70 0.64
C ALA A 16 13.20 11.85 2.01
N SER A 17 12.59 11.31 3.07
CA SER A 17 13.16 11.30 4.41
C SER A 17 14.45 10.51 4.46
N GLU A 18 14.48 9.30 3.90
CA GLU A 18 15.69 8.46 3.87
C GLU A 18 16.84 9.12 3.11
N LEU A 19 16.53 9.68 1.93
CA LEU A 19 17.55 10.37 1.11
C LEU A 19 18.09 11.60 1.83
N ALA A 20 17.22 12.38 2.47
CA ALA A 20 17.65 13.55 3.25
C ALA A 20 18.56 13.14 4.41
N SER A 21 18.20 12.06 5.11
CA SER A 21 19.03 11.52 6.20
C SER A 21 20.41 11.09 5.72
N GLU A 22 20.48 10.37 4.61
CA GLU A 22 21.76 9.92 4.05
C GLU A 22 22.64 11.08 3.56
N LEU A 23 22.02 12.16 3.09
CA LEU A 23 22.74 13.37 2.67
C LEU A 23 23.09 14.30 3.84
N GLY A 24 22.73 13.95 5.07
CA GLY A 24 23.00 14.78 6.24
C GLY A 24 22.10 16.01 6.36
N LEU A 25 20.95 16.03 5.68
CA LEU A 25 19.99 17.13 5.67
C LEU A 25 18.92 16.90 6.75
N ALA A 26 19.29 17.07 8.00
CA ALA A 26 18.43 16.74 9.15
C ALA A 26 17.11 17.51 9.17
N ASP A 27 17.12 18.77 8.78
CA ASP A 27 15.91 19.60 8.74
C ASP A 27 14.92 19.12 7.67
N GLU A 28 15.42 18.72 6.51
CA GLU A 28 14.59 18.15 5.45
C GLU A 28 14.06 16.78 5.84
N ASP A 29 14.88 15.93 6.47
CA ASP A 29 14.41 14.64 6.98
C ASP A 29 13.23 14.82 7.93
N ALA A 30 13.35 15.72 8.91
CA ALA A 30 12.28 16.03 9.86
C ALA A 30 11.03 16.58 9.15
N HIS A 31 11.20 17.42 8.14
CA HIS A 31 10.11 18.00 7.36
C HIS A 31 9.31 16.92 6.62
N TRP A 32 9.99 16.03 5.91
CA TRP A 32 9.32 14.96 5.16
C TRP A 32 8.66 13.94 6.07
N LYS A 33 9.27 13.61 7.21
CA LYS A 33 8.64 12.77 8.23
C LYS A 33 7.36 13.38 8.79
N ALA A 34 7.36 14.69 9.06
CA ALA A 34 6.21 15.38 9.58
C ALA A 34 5.03 15.39 8.59
N ILE A 35 5.31 15.58 7.31
CA ILE A 35 4.28 15.50 6.27
C ILE A 35 3.75 14.08 6.13
N GLY A 36 4.63 13.10 6.08
CA GLY A 36 4.24 11.68 5.98
C GLY A 36 3.38 11.22 7.15
N ALA A 37 3.66 11.72 8.35
CA ALA A 37 2.87 11.40 9.55
C ALA A 37 1.43 11.93 9.51
N GLN A 38 1.13 12.90 8.67
CA GLN A 38 -0.22 13.45 8.48
C GLN A 38 -1.07 12.63 7.51
N LEU A 39 -0.46 11.73 6.75
CA LEU A 39 -1.21 10.88 5.83
C LEU A 39 -2.03 9.86 6.60
N PRO A 40 -3.28 9.59 6.17
CA PRO A 40 -4.06 8.52 6.77
C PRO A 40 -3.43 7.16 6.47
N ASP A 41 -3.81 6.16 7.25
CA ASP A 41 -3.43 4.77 7.01
C ASP A 41 -4.14 4.24 5.76
N LEU A 42 -3.59 3.17 5.18
CA LEU A 42 -4.22 2.47 4.08
C LEU A 42 -5.57 1.91 4.51
N ASN A 43 -6.54 1.96 3.61
CA ASN A 43 -7.90 1.48 3.88
C ASN A 43 -7.96 -0.04 3.74
N LEU A 44 -8.57 -0.69 4.74
CA LEU A 44 -8.79 -2.13 4.76
C LEU A 44 -10.29 -2.39 4.85
N ASP A 45 -10.73 -3.52 4.30
CA ASP A 45 -12.11 -3.99 4.48
C ASP A 45 -12.25 -4.78 5.80
N GLU A 46 -13.43 -5.36 6.01
CA GLU A 46 -13.75 -6.17 7.21
C GLU A 46 -12.85 -7.40 7.37
N ASP A 47 -12.33 -7.93 6.27
CA ASP A 47 -11.44 -9.09 6.24
C ASP A 47 -9.96 -8.68 6.33
N ARG A 48 -9.68 -7.38 6.47
CA ARG A 48 -8.34 -6.77 6.50
C ARG A 48 -7.63 -6.81 5.15
N ALA A 49 -8.36 -6.99 4.07
CA ALA A 49 -7.82 -6.88 2.71
C ALA A 49 -7.73 -5.41 2.29
N LEU A 50 -6.73 -5.09 1.48
CA LEU A 50 -6.60 -3.78 0.89
C LEU A 50 -7.78 -3.49 -0.04
N THR A 51 -8.29 -2.27 0.02
CA THR A 51 -9.39 -1.78 -0.80
C THR A 51 -8.90 -0.81 -1.87
N PHE A 52 -9.76 -0.43 -2.80
CA PHE A 52 -9.44 0.67 -3.73
C PHE A 52 -9.44 2.02 -3.01
N ALA A 53 -10.42 2.23 -2.13
CA ALA A 53 -10.56 3.44 -1.33
C ALA A 53 -11.49 3.13 -0.16
N LYS A 54 -11.63 4.07 0.76
CA LYS A 54 -12.60 3.94 1.86
C LYS A 54 -14.00 3.76 1.30
N GLY A 55 -14.67 2.65 1.66
CA GLY A 55 -16.00 2.33 1.16
C GLY A 55 -16.04 1.71 -0.24
N PHE A 56 -14.88 1.45 -0.85
CA PHE A 56 -14.78 0.84 -2.17
C PHE A 56 -13.88 -0.40 -2.12
N PRO A 57 -14.42 -1.54 -1.64
CA PRO A 57 -13.65 -2.77 -1.53
C PRO A 57 -13.35 -3.37 -2.90
N TYR A 58 -12.36 -4.26 -2.94
CA TYR A 58 -12.14 -5.10 -4.12
C TYR A 58 -13.21 -6.18 -4.14
N ASP A 59 -14.25 -5.99 -4.93
CA ASP A 59 -15.46 -6.82 -4.94
C ASP A 59 -15.79 -7.44 -6.31
N GLN A 60 -14.90 -7.28 -7.26
CA GLN A 60 -15.02 -7.89 -8.59
C GLN A 60 -13.64 -8.04 -9.24
N SER A 61 -13.54 -8.93 -10.20
CA SER A 61 -12.28 -9.14 -10.93
C SER A 61 -11.88 -7.90 -11.73
N HIS A 62 -10.61 -7.55 -11.68
CA HIS A 62 -10.03 -6.44 -12.42
C HIS A 62 -8.76 -6.87 -13.14
N ARG A 63 -8.46 -6.18 -14.21
CA ARG A 63 -7.25 -6.42 -15.00
C ARG A 63 -5.98 -5.93 -14.33
N HIS A 64 -6.08 -4.91 -13.50
CA HIS A 64 -4.97 -4.30 -12.78
C HIS A 64 -5.25 -4.27 -11.29
N PHE A 65 -4.20 -4.41 -10.49
CA PHE A 65 -4.28 -4.51 -9.04
C PHE A 65 -3.64 -3.30 -8.36
N SER A 66 -4.11 -2.12 -8.71
CA SER A 66 -3.57 -0.86 -8.18
C SER A 66 -3.63 -0.78 -6.65
N HIS A 67 -4.64 -1.38 -6.02
CA HIS A 67 -4.76 -1.46 -4.56
C HIS A 67 -3.68 -2.32 -3.91
N ALA A 68 -3.09 -3.26 -4.63
CA ALA A 68 -2.04 -4.15 -4.14
C ALA A 68 -0.62 -3.60 -4.34
N MET A 69 -0.47 -2.42 -4.92
CA MET A 69 0.86 -1.80 -5.14
C MET A 69 1.56 -1.46 -3.83
N SER A 70 0.84 -1.28 -2.73
CA SER A 70 1.43 -1.12 -1.40
C SER A 70 2.21 -2.35 -0.96
N ILE A 71 1.85 -3.54 -1.46
CA ILE A 71 2.61 -4.78 -1.26
C ILE A 71 3.77 -4.84 -2.24
N HIS A 72 3.47 -4.76 -3.53
CA HIS A 72 4.47 -4.77 -4.60
C HIS A 72 4.04 -3.82 -5.73
N PRO A 73 4.91 -2.94 -6.21
CA PRO A 73 6.35 -2.87 -5.92
C PRO A 73 6.75 -1.97 -4.74
N LEU A 74 5.83 -1.30 -4.07
CA LEU A 74 6.19 -0.26 -3.11
C LEU A 74 6.71 -0.77 -1.76
N GLY A 75 6.40 -2.01 -1.39
CA GLY A 75 6.91 -2.63 -0.16
C GLY A 75 6.47 -1.97 1.14
N LEU A 76 5.38 -1.22 1.13
CA LEU A 76 4.84 -0.58 2.34
C LEU A 76 4.21 -1.60 3.29
N VAL A 77 3.61 -2.63 2.72
CA VAL A 77 3.09 -3.78 3.44
C VAL A 77 3.94 -4.97 3.04
N ASP A 78 4.80 -5.41 3.94
CA ASP A 78 5.80 -6.44 3.66
C ASP A 78 5.69 -7.58 4.67
N TRP A 79 5.93 -8.79 4.20
CA TRP A 79 5.86 -10.01 5.01
C TRP A 79 6.78 -9.96 6.23
N SER A 80 7.95 -9.35 6.10
CA SER A 80 8.94 -9.23 7.17
C SER A 80 8.53 -8.29 8.30
N GLN A 81 7.48 -7.49 8.12
CA GLN A 81 7.01 -6.53 9.13
C GLN A 81 6.24 -7.19 10.28
N GLY A 82 5.86 -8.47 10.15
CA GLY A 82 5.20 -9.21 11.21
C GLY A 82 3.76 -9.61 10.87
N GLU A 83 3.05 -10.06 11.89
CA GLU A 83 1.78 -10.76 11.75
C GLU A 83 0.67 -9.90 11.12
N LYS A 84 0.56 -8.63 11.50
CA LYS A 84 -0.42 -7.70 10.93
C LYS A 84 -0.28 -7.55 9.42
N SER A 85 0.94 -7.32 8.96
CA SER A 85 1.23 -7.19 7.52
C SER A 85 0.98 -8.50 6.78
N GLN A 86 1.33 -9.62 7.39
CA GLN A 86 1.08 -10.93 6.83
C GLN A 86 -0.42 -11.21 6.66
N GLU A 87 -1.25 -10.81 7.62
CA GLU A 87 -2.71 -10.93 7.53
C GLU A 87 -3.27 -10.09 6.37
N ILE A 88 -2.80 -8.86 6.23
CA ILE A 88 -3.22 -7.97 5.14
C ILE A 88 -2.86 -8.58 3.78
N ILE A 89 -1.64 -9.08 3.64
CA ILE A 89 -1.17 -9.74 2.41
C ILE A 89 -2.03 -10.94 2.08
N LYS A 90 -2.23 -11.84 3.05
CA LYS A 90 -3.05 -13.04 2.86
C LYS A 90 -4.49 -12.71 2.46
N ALA A 91 -5.12 -11.76 3.17
CA ALA A 91 -6.48 -11.35 2.90
C ALA A 91 -6.62 -10.71 1.52
N THR A 92 -5.67 -9.87 1.14
CA THR A 92 -5.65 -9.21 -0.18
C THR A 92 -5.51 -10.22 -1.30
N LEU A 93 -4.56 -11.16 -1.17
CA LEU A 93 -4.35 -12.22 -2.17
C LEU A 93 -5.57 -13.14 -2.26
N LYS A 94 -6.19 -13.46 -1.13
CA LYS A 94 -7.40 -14.28 -1.11
C LYS A 94 -8.54 -13.62 -1.89
N LYS A 95 -8.75 -12.33 -1.70
CA LYS A 95 -9.76 -11.57 -2.45
C LYS A 95 -9.47 -11.58 -3.95
N LEU A 96 -8.23 -11.39 -4.36
CA LEU A 96 -7.82 -11.50 -5.76
C LEU A 96 -8.16 -12.87 -6.33
N GLN A 97 -7.89 -13.92 -5.59
CA GLN A 97 -8.15 -15.29 -5.99
C GLN A 97 -9.66 -15.60 -6.04
N ASP A 98 -10.42 -15.15 -5.03
CA ASP A 98 -11.86 -15.44 -4.91
C ASP A 98 -12.67 -14.78 -6.04
N PHE A 99 -12.29 -13.57 -6.46
CA PHE A 99 -12.97 -12.90 -7.56
C PHE A 99 -12.46 -13.35 -8.95
N GLY A 100 -11.46 -14.19 -8.97
CA GLY A 100 -11.09 -15.04 -10.08
C GLY A 100 -10.40 -14.39 -11.25
N PRO A 101 -10.15 -15.22 -12.27
CA PRO A 101 -9.20 -14.88 -13.33
C PRO A 101 -9.83 -14.20 -14.55
N ASP A 102 -11.09 -13.81 -14.54
CA ASP A 102 -11.78 -13.33 -15.73
C ASP A 102 -11.06 -12.18 -16.43
N TYR A 103 -10.36 -11.35 -15.64
CA TYR A 103 -9.59 -10.23 -16.16
C TYR A 103 -8.12 -10.24 -15.74
N TRP A 104 -7.62 -11.35 -15.21
CA TRP A 104 -6.22 -11.42 -14.76
C TRP A 104 -5.25 -11.21 -15.92
N CYS A 105 -4.22 -10.44 -15.63
CA CYS A 105 -3.01 -10.38 -16.43
C CYS A 105 -1.98 -11.32 -15.81
N GLY A 106 -1.34 -12.15 -16.61
CA GLY A 106 -0.45 -13.20 -16.12
C GLY A 106 0.83 -12.73 -15.42
N TYR A 107 1.05 -11.43 -15.31
CA TYR A 107 2.21 -10.85 -14.62
C TYR A 107 1.83 -9.93 -13.45
N SER A 108 0.68 -10.13 -12.91
CA SER A 108 0.19 -9.34 -11.77
C SER A 108 0.48 -10.04 -10.45
#